data_5517c6f1745eeda82cae03efecc0246b
#
_entry.id   5517c6f1745eeda82cae03efecc0246b
#
_cell.length_a   1.000
_cell.length_b   1.000
_cell.length_c   1.000
_cell.angle_alpha   90.00
_cell.angle_beta   90.00
_cell.angle_gamma   90.00
#
_symmetry.space_group_name_H-M   'P 1'
#
loop_
_entity.id
_entity.type
_entity.pdbx_description
1 polymer ?
#
loop_
_entity_poly.entity_id
_entity_poly.type
_entity_poly.pdbx_seq_one_letter_code
_entity_poly.pdbx_strand_id
1 'polypeptide(L)'
;MFSIMKNRELRTAAALHCEDNIYELKRTRILRVVREYDGSLELAAERLGCSVGTVRRSLRFVAFEHLLKDPSLANRFDWRTMTRRKWRRLLIRRPEFIARLPKRSDGDVLYAMDVAEILTRRPELAPYFGLNYWNELKLDFCWSELLSHRPEFAPQCDFSVWEEGCAVRDLLCCQPQFFDRIRLDLLKPYHWDVLLRHQPHLLRRMEARVRAEWPFGYRVYHLLHHPEDEAEFTEWDRVEEEDRLDFRREQPGIYVRHFAQKNTGGD
;
A
#
# COMPACT_ATOMS: atom_id res chain seq x y z
N MET A 1 -10.41 -15.14 -2.12
CA MET A 1 -9.28 -14.87 -1.21
C MET A 1 -9.15 -13.39 -0.83
N PHE A 2 -9.35 -12.44 -1.73
CA PHE A 2 -9.32 -10.98 -1.49
C PHE A 2 -10.28 -10.45 -0.39
N SER A 3 -11.44 -11.08 -0.22
CA SER A 3 -12.44 -10.65 0.79
C SER A 3 -12.02 -10.93 2.23
N ILE A 4 -11.19 -11.96 2.47
CA ILE A 4 -10.75 -12.35 3.81
C ILE A 4 -9.62 -11.46 4.31
N MET A 5 -8.70 -11.04 3.43
CA MET A 5 -7.62 -10.11 3.78
C MET A 5 -8.17 -8.72 4.09
N LYS A 6 -9.08 -8.21 3.26
CA LYS A 6 -9.73 -6.91 3.48
C LYS A 6 -10.50 -6.84 4.81
N ASN A 7 -11.14 -7.93 5.22
CA ASN A 7 -11.83 -8.02 6.52
C ASN A 7 -10.85 -8.10 7.71
N ARG A 8 -9.67 -8.66 7.53
CA ARG A 8 -8.65 -8.74 8.59
C ARG A 8 -7.98 -7.38 8.79
N GLU A 9 -7.69 -6.66 7.72
CA GLU A 9 -7.14 -5.28 7.77
C GLU A 9 -8.16 -4.29 8.33
N LEU A 10 -9.44 -4.40 7.96
CA LEU A 10 -10.50 -3.57 8.52
C LEU A 10 -10.74 -3.85 10.02
N ARG A 11 -10.63 -5.11 10.47
CA ARG A 11 -10.71 -5.44 11.90
C ARG A 11 -9.49 -4.96 12.68
N THR A 12 -8.29 -5.03 12.10
CA THR A 12 -7.06 -4.50 12.72
C THR A 12 -7.09 -2.97 12.77
N ALA A 13 -7.54 -2.33 11.70
CA ALA A 13 -7.72 -0.87 11.65
C ALA A 13 -8.79 -0.38 12.66
N ALA A 14 -9.90 -1.12 12.80
CA ALA A 14 -10.95 -0.79 13.78
C ALA A 14 -10.49 -1.00 15.23
N ALA A 15 -9.71 -2.04 15.51
CA ALA A 15 -9.14 -2.28 16.84
C ALA A 15 -8.10 -1.22 17.22
N LEU A 16 -7.22 -0.83 16.28
CA LEU A 16 -6.24 0.25 16.47
C LEU A 16 -6.91 1.63 16.62
N HIS A 17 -8.01 1.87 15.91
CA HIS A 17 -8.84 3.07 16.12
C HIS A 17 -9.45 3.12 17.51
N CYS A 18 -9.76 1.96 18.11
CA CYS A 18 -10.34 1.88 19.44
C CYS A 18 -9.34 2.26 20.54
N GLU A 19 -8.07 1.83 20.44
CA GLU A 19 -7.05 2.14 21.46
C GLU A 19 -6.65 3.63 21.47
N ASP A 20 -6.42 4.24 20.30
CA ASP A 20 -6.12 5.68 20.21
C ASP A 20 -7.29 6.54 20.72
N ASN A 21 -8.53 6.13 20.46
CA ASN A 21 -9.73 6.78 20.95
C ASN A 21 -9.91 6.64 22.48
N ILE A 22 -9.52 5.52 23.08
CA ILE A 22 -9.70 5.30 24.52
C ILE A 22 -8.86 6.28 25.35
N TYR A 23 -7.63 6.59 24.96
CA TYR A 23 -6.78 7.54 25.67
C TYR A 23 -7.25 8.97 25.49
N GLU A 24 -7.66 9.36 24.29
CA GLU A 24 -8.23 10.70 24.04
C GLU A 24 -9.61 10.87 24.68
N LEU A 25 -10.46 9.83 24.64
CA LEU A 25 -11.74 9.82 25.34
C LEU A 25 -11.57 9.90 26.87
N LYS A 26 -10.62 9.15 27.44
CA LYS A 26 -10.30 9.24 28.87
C LYS A 26 -9.83 10.65 29.23
N ARG A 27 -8.97 11.26 28.44
CA ARG A 27 -8.48 12.62 28.69
C ARG A 27 -9.58 13.66 28.51
N THR A 28 -10.35 13.60 27.44
CA THR A 28 -11.49 14.50 27.19
C THR A 28 -12.50 14.37 28.30
N ARG A 29 -12.76 13.16 28.80
CA ARG A 29 -13.61 12.89 29.95
C ARG A 29 -13.03 13.52 31.21
N ILE A 30 -11.73 13.36 31.47
CA ILE A 30 -11.06 13.98 32.64
C ILE A 30 -11.16 15.50 32.56
N LEU A 31 -10.84 16.11 31.42
CA LEU A 31 -10.94 17.56 31.23
C LEU A 31 -12.38 18.09 31.43
N ARG A 32 -13.38 17.35 30.93
CA ARG A 32 -14.79 17.71 31.14
C ARG A 32 -15.18 17.65 32.60
N VAL A 33 -14.85 16.55 33.28
CA VAL A 33 -15.18 16.40 34.71
C VAL A 33 -14.46 17.45 35.56
N VAL A 34 -13.20 17.77 35.28
CA VAL A 34 -12.48 18.83 35.99
C VAL A 34 -13.18 20.20 35.81
N ARG A 35 -13.70 20.48 34.61
CA ARG A 35 -14.47 21.71 34.36
C ARG A 35 -15.83 21.73 35.09
N GLU A 36 -16.52 20.58 35.13
CA GLU A 36 -17.81 20.42 35.82
C GLU A 36 -17.69 20.69 37.34
N TYR A 37 -16.49 20.50 37.90
CA TYR A 37 -16.18 20.73 39.30
C TYR A 37 -15.28 21.96 39.53
N ASP A 38 -15.39 22.97 38.68
CA ASP A 38 -14.70 24.27 38.79
C ASP A 38 -13.19 24.17 39.03
N GLY A 39 -12.57 23.14 38.43
CA GLY A 39 -11.14 22.90 38.55
C GLY A 39 -10.70 22.11 39.79
N SER A 40 -11.59 21.67 40.64
CA SER A 40 -11.26 20.81 41.78
C SER A 40 -10.78 19.45 41.32
N LEU A 41 -9.48 19.14 41.54
CA LEU A 41 -8.87 17.89 41.18
C LEU A 41 -9.33 16.74 42.07
N GLU A 42 -9.65 17.03 43.33
CA GLU A 42 -10.11 16.06 44.32
C GLU A 42 -11.48 15.52 43.94
N LEU A 43 -12.43 16.41 43.70
CA LEU A 43 -13.80 16.06 43.29
C LEU A 43 -13.82 15.37 41.93
N ALA A 44 -13.00 15.83 41.01
CA ALA A 44 -12.84 15.17 39.70
C ALA A 44 -12.26 13.76 39.82
N ALA A 45 -11.28 13.55 40.68
CA ALA A 45 -10.66 12.24 40.94
C ALA A 45 -11.68 11.27 41.56
N GLU A 46 -12.45 11.71 42.54
CA GLU A 46 -13.55 10.96 43.16
C GLU A 46 -14.59 10.55 42.11
N ARG A 47 -15.07 11.51 41.32
CA ARG A 47 -16.06 11.25 40.23
C ARG A 47 -15.57 10.29 39.17
N LEU A 48 -14.27 10.29 38.89
CA LEU A 48 -13.62 9.42 37.89
C LEU A 48 -13.18 8.07 38.46
N GLY A 49 -13.25 7.85 39.75
CA GLY A 49 -12.78 6.67 40.44
C GLY A 49 -11.26 6.46 40.30
N CYS A 50 -10.48 7.56 40.33
CA CYS A 50 -9.02 7.49 40.16
C CYS A 50 -8.31 8.43 41.16
N SER A 51 -6.98 8.35 41.26
CA SER A 51 -6.21 9.22 42.13
C SER A 51 -6.11 10.66 41.59
N VAL A 52 -6.01 11.65 42.51
CA VAL A 52 -5.71 13.04 42.16
C VAL A 52 -4.44 13.17 41.32
N GLY A 53 -3.42 12.33 41.63
CA GLY A 53 -2.20 12.25 40.83
C GLY A 53 -2.44 11.85 39.38
N THR A 54 -3.42 10.98 39.14
CA THR A 54 -3.82 10.59 37.76
C THR A 54 -4.48 11.76 37.03
N VAL A 55 -5.41 12.47 37.68
CA VAL A 55 -6.05 13.67 37.11
C VAL A 55 -5.00 14.73 36.79
N ARG A 56 -4.15 15.09 37.78
CA ARG A 56 -3.08 16.09 37.63
C ARG A 56 -2.10 15.71 36.47
N ARG A 57 -1.73 14.44 36.35
CA ARG A 57 -0.85 13.94 35.26
C ARG A 57 -1.54 14.11 33.91
N SER A 58 -2.82 13.78 33.80
CA SER A 58 -3.57 13.90 32.54
C SER A 58 -3.74 15.35 32.10
N LEU A 59 -3.83 16.30 33.02
CA LEU A 59 -3.87 17.74 32.74
C LEU A 59 -2.50 18.32 32.39
N ARG A 60 -1.42 17.72 32.87
CA ARG A 60 -0.05 18.20 32.67
C ARG A 60 0.43 18.03 31.25
N PHE A 61 -0.03 16.98 30.56
CA PHE A 61 0.41 16.66 29.22
C PHE A 61 -0.51 17.23 28.15
N VAL A 62 0.09 17.66 27.06
CA VAL A 62 -0.64 18.12 25.87
C VAL A 62 -1.15 16.95 25.02
N ALA A 63 -2.21 17.16 24.28
CA ALA A 63 -2.71 16.17 23.32
C ALA A 63 -1.75 16.02 22.13
N PHE A 64 -1.76 14.85 21.51
CA PHE A 64 -0.98 14.56 20.32
C PHE A 64 -1.24 15.56 19.18
N GLU A 65 -2.50 15.96 18.98
CA GLU A 65 -2.87 16.92 17.95
C GLU A 65 -2.27 18.31 18.17
N HIS A 66 -2.06 18.72 19.44
CA HIS A 66 -1.36 19.98 19.74
C HIS A 66 0.13 19.88 19.43
N LEU A 67 0.76 18.72 19.74
CA LEU A 67 2.16 18.48 19.38
C LEU A 67 2.37 18.53 17.86
N LEU A 68 1.44 17.98 17.07
CA LEU A 68 1.51 18.06 15.61
C LEU A 68 1.45 19.47 15.06
N LYS A 69 0.73 20.37 15.74
CA LYS A 69 0.60 21.79 15.35
C LYS A 69 1.79 22.61 15.83
N ASP A 70 2.20 22.41 17.07
CA ASP A 70 3.24 23.17 17.75
C ASP A 70 4.31 22.25 18.35
N PRO A 71 5.45 22.08 17.69
CA PRO A 71 6.55 21.21 18.15
C PRO A 71 7.21 21.71 19.44
N SER A 72 7.07 22.99 19.81
CA SER A 72 7.60 23.53 21.08
C SER A 72 7.00 22.86 22.32
N LEU A 73 5.82 22.25 22.16
CA LEU A 73 5.12 21.50 23.20
C LEU A 73 5.71 20.11 23.49
N ALA A 74 6.78 19.71 22.82
CA ALA A 74 7.38 18.38 22.93
C ALA A 74 7.78 17.99 24.36
N ASN A 75 8.22 18.97 25.19
CA ASN A 75 8.57 18.75 26.59
C ASN A 75 7.35 18.55 27.50
N ARG A 76 6.17 18.89 27.00
CA ARG A 76 4.88 18.74 27.69
C ARG A 76 4.07 17.56 27.18
N PHE A 77 4.64 16.76 26.27
CA PHE A 77 3.99 15.58 25.71
C PHE A 77 4.43 14.30 26.44
N ASP A 78 3.49 13.39 26.71
CA ASP A 78 3.82 12.08 27.29
C ASP A 78 4.18 11.09 26.18
N TRP A 79 5.49 10.98 25.90
CA TRP A 79 6.03 10.10 24.85
C TRP A 79 5.72 8.62 25.07
N ARG A 80 5.39 8.20 26.31
CA ARG A 80 5.00 6.81 26.61
C ARG A 80 3.62 6.44 26.00
N THR A 81 2.84 7.44 25.59
CA THR A 81 1.54 7.26 24.94
C THR A 81 1.65 7.14 23.42
N MET A 82 2.88 7.13 22.88
CA MET A 82 3.11 7.00 21.46
C MET A 82 2.84 5.57 21.00
N THR A 83 1.88 5.44 20.09
CA THR A 83 1.61 4.22 19.34
C THR A 83 2.35 4.25 18.01
N ARG A 84 2.49 3.11 17.33
CA ARG A 84 3.04 3.00 15.97
C ARG A 84 2.40 4.01 15.02
N ARG A 85 1.06 4.08 15.01
CA ARG A 85 0.30 5.01 14.15
C ARG A 85 0.61 6.48 14.46
N LYS A 86 0.75 6.83 15.75
CA LYS A 86 1.12 8.20 16.16
C LYS A 86 2.54 8.53 15.71
N TRP A 87 3.49 7.60 15.84
CA TRP A 87 4.85 7.78 15.35
C TRP A 87 4.88 8.02 13.85
N ARG A 88 4.18 7.19 13.06
CA ARG A 88 4.07 7.39 11.62
C ARG A 88 3.52 8.77 11.26
N ARG A 89 2.37 9.16 11.84
CA ARG A 89 1.78 10.49 11.63
C ARG A 89 2.71 11.64 12.05
N LEU A 90 3.42 11.47 13.16
CA LEU A 90 4.36 12.47 13.67
C LEU A 90 5.50 12.66 12.69
N LEU A 91 6.18 11.59 12.27
CA LEU A 91 7.34 11.67 11.39
C LEU A 91 6.98 12.21 9.99
N ILE A 92 5.80 11.88 9.48
CA ILE A 92 5.32 12.46 8.22
C ILE A 92 5.14 13.98 8.33
N ARG A 93 4.63 14.49 9.45
CA ARG A 93 4.33 15.91 9.63
C ARG A 93 5.47 16.70 10.24
N ARG A 94 6.26 16.07 11.09
CA ARG A 94 7.29 16.65 11.93
C ARG A 94 8.53 15.75 11.92
N PRO A 95 9.28 15.69 10.82
CA PRO A 95 10.43 14.81 10.65
C PRO A 95 11.53 15.06 11.69
N GLU A 96 11.62 16.26 12.26
CA GLU A 96 12.57 16.62 13.29
C GLU A 96 12.49 15.75 14.56
N PHE A 97 11.36 15.08 14.79
CA PHE A 97 11.21 14.16 15.92
C PHE A 97 11.79 12.77 15.69
N ILE A 98 12.43 12.50 14.54
CA ILE A 98 13.06 11.19 14.27
C ILE A 98 14.06 10.79 15.36
N ALA A 99 14.82 11.76 15.91
CA ALA A 99 15.78 11.51 16.97
C ALA A 99 15.15 11.00 18.29
N ARG A 100 13.83 11.17 18.45
CA ARG A 100 13.08 10.68 19.61
C ARG A 100 12.45 9.30 19.39
N LEU A 101 12.54 8.75 18.18
CA LEU A 101 12.07 7.40 17.91
C LEU A 101 12.86 6.42 18.77
N PRO A 102 12.21 5.58 19.61
CA PRO A 102 12.93 4.63 20.44
C PRO A 102 13.68 3.62 19.60
N LYS A 103 14.96 3.48 19.86
CA LYS A 103 15.78 2.35 19.37
C LYS A 103 15.52 1.18 20.30
N ARG A 104 14.68 0.24 19.90
CA ARG A 104 14.39 -0.94 20.72
C ARG A 104 15.34 -2.07 20.32
N SER A 105 15.84 -2.76 21.35
CA SER A 105 16.62 -4.00 21.18
C SER A 105 15.73 -5.21 20.82
N ASP A 106 14.41 -5.10 21.05
CA ASP A 106 13.41 -6.18 20.96
C ASP A 106 12.41 -6.03 19.80
N GLY A 107 12.69 -5.12 18.88
CA GLY A 107 11.88 -4.88 17.67
C GLY A 107 11.63 -3.41 17.40
N ASP A 108 11.44 -3.10 16.14
CA ASP A 108 11.17 -1.74 15.68
C ASP A 108 9.77 -1.27 16.12
N VAL A 109 9.69 0.00 16.53
CA VAL A 109 8.43 0.67 16.85
C VAL A 109 7.55 0.83 15.61
N LEU A 110 8.16 0.85 14.43
CA LEU A 110 7.53 0.96 13.12
C LEU A 110 7.75 -0.34 12.34
N TYR A 111 6.74 -0.79 11.63
CA TYR A 111 6.90 -1.87 10.67
C TYR A 111 7.48 -1.34 9.36
N ALA A 112 8.06 -2.22 8.55
CA ALA A 112 8.66 -1.84 7.27
C ALA A 112 7.68 -1.09 6.35
N MET A 113 6.39 -1.46 6.33
CA MET A 113 5.36 -0.71 5.60
C MET A 113 5.09 0.70 6.14
N ASP A 114 5.20 0.91 7.46
CA ASP A 114 5.12 2.28 8.02
C ASP A 114 6.32 3.12 7.58
N VAL A 115 7.50 2.50 7.51
CA VAL A 115 8.73 3.14 7.02
C VAL A 115 8.59 3.47 5.53
N ALA A 116 8.07 2.55 4.72
CA ALA A 116 7.79 2.81 3.30
C ALA A 116 6.88 4.03 3.12
N GLU A 117 5.77 4.10 3.86
CA GLU A 117 4.85 5.25 3.82
C GLU A 117 5.52 6.56 4.29
N ILE A 118 6.36 6.49 5.34
CA ILE A 118 7.11 7.66 5.81
C ILE A 118 8.07 8.13 4.71
N LEU A 119 8.87 7.24 4.14
CA LEU A 119 9.88 7.59 3.13
C LEU A 119 9.26 8.06 1.81
N THR A 120 8.09 7.57 1.44
CA THR A 120 7.32 8.11 0.31
C THR A 120 7.08 9.61 0.46
N ARG A 121 6.82 10.08 1.68
CA ARG A 121 6.50 11.49 1.97
C ARG A 121 7.69 12.29 2.50
N ARG A 122 8.66 11.63 3.10
CA ARG A 122 9.83 12.20 3.79
C ARG A 122 11.09 11.42 3.45
N PRO A 123 11.57 11.46 2.19
CA PRO A 123 12.72 10.70 1.74
C PRO A 123 14.01 11.07 2.49
N GLU A 124 14.09 12.29 3.02
CA GLU A 124 15.22 12.76 3.82
C GLU A 124 15.43 11.97 5.12
N LEU A 125 14.44 11.20 5.56
CA LEU A 125 14.56 10.35 6.74
C LEU A 125 15.22 8.99 6.45
N ALA A 126 15.51 8.66 5.20
CA ALA A 126 16.10 7.37 4.83
C ALA A 126 17.38 6.99 5.62
N PRO A 127 18.30 7.91 5.94
CA PRO A 127 19.50 7.58 6.72
C PRO A 127 19.21 7.05 8.13
N TYR A 128 18.02 7.26 8.66
CA TYR A 128 17.62 6.78 9.99
C TYR A 128 17.02 5.37 9.97
N PHE A 129 16.72 4.83 8.78
CA PHE A 129 16.15 3.51 8.60
C PHE A 129 17.13 2.62 7.84
N GLY A 130 17.37 1.43 8.37
CA GLY A 130 18.29 0.46 7.76
C GLY A 130 17.65 -0.25 6.57
N LEU A 131 17.51 0.39 5.40
CA LEU A 131 16.83 -0.18 4.24
C LEU A 131 17.50 -1.46 3.70
N ASN A 132 18.81 -1.64 3.90
CA ASN A 132 19.49 -2.88 3.53
C ASN A 132 18.89 -4.12 4.20
N TYR A 133 18.37 -3.96 5.41
CA TYR A 133 17.67 -5.02 6.13
C TYR A 133 16.41 -5.52 5.39
N TRP A 134 15.80 -4.70 4.54
CA TRP A 134 14.66 -5.12 3.73
C TRP A 134 15.06 -6.15 2.67
N ASN A 135 16.28 -6.06 2.13
CA ASN A 135 16.81 -7.06 1.20
C ASN A 135 17.07 -8.39 1.93
N GLU A 136 17.64 -8.33 3.14
CA GLU A 136 17.91 -9.53 3.97
C GLU A 136 16.62 -10.27 4.34
N LEU A 137 15.56 -9.54 4.65
CA LEU A 137 14.25 -10.08 5.02
C LEU A 137 13.32 -10.31 3.84
N LYS A 138 13.75 -10.02 2.60
CA LYS A 138 12.96 -10.16 1.37
C LYS A 138 11.61 -9.44 1.47
N LEU A 139 11.63 -8.17 1.87
CA LEU A 139 10.42 -7.37 2.06
C LEU A 139 9.97 -6.72 0.75
N ASP A 140 9.68 -7.56 -0.25
CA ASP A 140 9.35 -7.17 -1.63
C ASP A 140 8.21 -6.17 -1.72
N PHE A 141 7.15 -6.36 -0.93
CA PHE A 141 6.01 -5.44 -0.90
C PHE A 141 6.38 -4.06 -0.34
N CYS A 142 7.31 -3.99 0.62
CA CYS A 142 7.76 -2.71 1.16
C CYS A 142 8.60 -1.96 0.14
N TRP A 143 9.48 -2.68 -0.58
CA TRP A 143 10.23 -2.13 -1.69
C TRP A 143 9.32 -1.71 -2.84
N SER A 144 8.36 -2.56 -3.24
CA SER A 144 7.39 -2.24 -4.30
C SER A 144 6.62 -0.96 -3.98
N GLU A 145 6.09 -0.82 -2.76
CA GLU A 145 5.38 0.38 -2.31
C GLU A 145 6.29 1.62 -2.36
N LEU A 146 7.51 1.52 -1.81
CA LEU A 146 8.46 2.64 -1.80
C LEU A 146 8.85 3.05 -3.22
N LEU A 147 9.29 2.09 -4.05
CA LEU A 147 9.79 2.36 -5.40
C LEU A 147 8.70 2.81 -6.36
N SER A 148 7.45 2.42 -6.15
CA SER A 148 6.30 2.91 -6.94
C SER A 148 6.15 4.43 -6.85
N HIS A 149 6.53 5.02 -5.72
CA HIS A 149 6.43 6.46 -5.47
C HIS A 149 7.78 7.19 -5.49
N ARG A 150 8.86 6.48 -5.20
CA ARG A 150 10.22 7.01 -5.01
C ARG A 150 11.26 6.12 -5.71
N PRO A 151 11.29 6.13 -7.05
CA PRO A 151 12.20 5.29 -7.83
C PRO A 151 13.69 5.58 -7.56
N GLU A 152 14.02 6.74 -6.99
CA GLU A 152 15.38 7.12 -6.61
C GLU A 152 16.00 6.20 -5.53
N PHE A 153 15.19 5.44 -4.80
CA PHE A 153 15.69 4.43 -3.85
C PHE A 153 16.13 3.11 -4.50
N ALA A 154 15.90 2.94 -5.79
CA ALA A 154 16.26 1.71 -6.50
C ALA A 154 17.75 1.27 -6.41
N PRO A 155 18.75 2.16 -6.23
CA PRO A 155 20.12 1.75 -5.98
C PRO A 155 20.35 0.98 -4.68
N GLN A 156 19.43 1.10 -3.71
CA GLN A 156 19.50 0.40 -2.42
C GLN A 156 18.74 -0.93 -2.43
N CYS A 157 17.91 -1.17 -3.45
CA CYS A 157 17.10 -2.36 -3.60
C CYS A 157 17.86 -3.44 -4.37
N ASP A 158 17.94 -4.63 -3.80
CA ASP A 158 18.40 -5.83 -4.50
C ASP A 158 17.22 -6.59 -5.08
N PHE A 159 16.92 -6.37 -6.36
CA PHE A 159 15.84 -7.06 -7.05
C PHE A 159 16.06 -8.56 -7.22
N SER A 160 17.32 -9.06 -7.07
CA SER A 160 17.63 -10.47 -7.25
C SER A 160 17.09 -11.36 -6.12
N VAL A 161 16.85 -10.77 -4.95
CA VAL A 161 16.33 -11.49 -3.76
C VAL A 161 14.81 -11.55 -3.71
N TRP A 162 14.11 -10.87 -4.63
CA TRP A 162 12.65 -10.86 -4.67
C TRP A 162 12.07 -12.24 -4.96
N GLU A 163 10.97 -12.58 -4.29
CA GLU A 163 10.28 -13.86 -4.40
C GLU A 163 8.77 -13.70 -4.71
N GLU A 164 8.23 -12.49 -4.54
CA GLU A 164 6.80 -12.23 -4.61
C GLU A 164 6.36 -11.62 -5.95
N GLY A 165 5.80 -12.44 -6.84
CA GLY A 165 5.33 -11.99 -8.15
C GLY A 165 4.27 -10.87 -8.09
N CYS A 166 3.46 -10.79 -7.03
CA CYS A 166 2.52 -9.69 -6.84
C CYS A 166 3.25 -8.36 -6.61
N ALA A 167 4.34 -8.36 -5.83
CA ALA A 167 5.15 -7.16 -5.60
C ALA A 167 5.83 -6.68 -6.90
N VAL A 168 6.35 -7.63 -7.69
CA VAL A 168 6.90 -7.36 -9.04
C VAL A 168 5.85 -6.72 -9.94
N ARG A 169 4.67 -7.31 -10.03
CA ARG A 169 3.55 -6.79 -10.83
C ARG A 169 3.19 -5.36 -10.41
N ASP A 170 3.00 -5.14 -9.11
CA ASP A 170 2.54 -3.85 -8.58
C ASP A 170 3.58 -2.75 -8.88
N LEU A 171 4.87 -3.06 -8.71
CA LEU A 171 5.93 -2.13 -9.08
C LEU A 171 5.93 -1.83 -10.58
N LEU A 172 5.87 -2.84 -11.44
CA LEU A 172 5.90 -2.65 -12.89
C LEU A 172 4.66 -1.93 -13.44
N CYS A 173 3.51 -2.08 -12.80
CA CYS A 173 2.31 -1.28 -13.13
C CYS A 173 2.56 0.21 -12.97
N CYS A 174 3.32 0.61 -11.94
CA CYS A 174 3.61 2.01 -11.63
C CYS A 174 4.91 2.51 -12.32
N GLN A 175 5.93 1.64 -12.43
CA GLN A 175 7.29 1.99 -12.82
C GLN A 175 7.85 0.97 -13.83
N PRO A 176 7.37 0.97 -15.08
CA PRO A 176 7.75 -0.03 -16.09
C PRO A 176 9.25 0.00 -16.47
N GLN A 177 9.98 1.08 -16.14
CA GLN A 177 11.42 1.18 -16.37
C GLN A 177 12.24 0.16 -15.56
N PHE A 178 11.67 -0.47 -14.54
CA PHE A 178 12.35 -1.52 -13.79
C PHE A 178 12.25 -2.91 -14.44
N PHE A 179 11.56 -3.04 -15.57
CA PHE A 179 11.32 -4.31 -16.24
C PHE A 179 12.59 -5.15 -16.46
N ASP A 180 13.71 -4.53 -16.86
CA ASP A 180 14.97 -5.22 -17.13
C ASP A 180 15.80 -5.52 -15.86
N ARG A 181 15.35 -5.05 -14.71
CA ARG A 181 16.07 -5.22 -13.44
C ARG A 181 15.45 -6.29 -12.55
N ILE A 182 14.25 -6.73 -12.88
CA ILE A 182 13.44 -7.60 -12.01
C ILE A 182 13.36 -9.00 -12.60
N ARG A 183 13.22 -10.01 -11.75
CA ARG A 183 12.99 -11.39 -12.10
C ARG A 183 11.58 -11.60 -12.64
N LEU A 184 11.44 -11.65 -13.96
CA LEU A 184 10.15 -11.82 -14.64
C LEU A 184 9.60 -13.24 -14.52
N ASP A 185 10.45 -14.24 -14.18
CA ASP A 185 10.06 -15.63 -13.91
C ASP A 185 9.10 -15.76 -12.69
N LEU A 186 9.05 -14.74 -11.83
CA LEU A 186 8.09 -14.66 -10.74
C LEU A 186 6.66 -14.31 -11.19
N LEU A 187 6.52 -13.74 -12.39
CA LEU A 187 5.21 -13.35 -12.92
C LEU A 187 4.49 -14.56 -13.51
N LYS A 188 3.37 -14.92 -12.87
CA LYS A 188 2.43 -15.93 -13.39
C LYS A 188 1.47 -15.30 -14.42
N PRO A 189 0.76 -16.11 -15.24
CA PRO A 189 -0.15 -15.60 -16.26
C PRO A 189 -1.14 -14.52 -15.77
N TYR A 190 -1.72 -14.68 -14.58
CA TYR A 190 -2.65 -13.70 -14.02
C TYR A 190 -1.99 -12.38 -13.56
N HIS A 191 -0.67 -12.39 -13.25
CA HIS A 191 0.08 -11.17 -13.00
C HIS A 191 0.27 -10.37 -14.28
N TRP A 192 0.56 -11.08 -15.40
CA TRP A 192 0.68 -10.47 -16.70
C TRP A 192 -0.62 -9.83 -17.17
N ASP A 193 -1.76 -10.49 -16.94
CA ASP A 193 -3.06 -9.90 -17.25
C ASP A 193 -3.25 -8.51 -16.60
N VAL A 194 -2.97 -8.41 -15.29
CA VAL A 194 -3.05 -7.12 -14.58
C VAL A 194 -2.02 -6.13 -15.10
N LEU A 195 -0.77 -6.58 -15.31
CA LEU A 195 0.31 -5.73 -15.78
C LEU A 195 0.01 -5.14 -17.16
N LEU A 196 -0.46 -5.95 -18.09
CA LEU A 196 -0.73 -5.52 -19.46
C LEU A 196 -1.93 -4.58 -19.56
N ARG A 197 -2.90 -4.67 -18.65
CA ARG A 197 -3.97 -3.66 -18.56
C ARG A 197 -3.45 -2.26 -18.20
N HIS A 198 -2.35 -2.17 -17.45
CA HIS A 198 -1.74 -0.90 -17.05
C HIS A 198 -0.62 -0.48 -18.01
N GLN A 199 0.09 -1.46 -18.57
CA GLN A 199 1.30 -1.26 -19.39
C GLN A 199 1.23 -2.15 -20.65
N PRO A 200 0.30 -1.91 -21.59
CA PRO A 200 0.06 -2.80 -22.75
C PRO A 200 1.30 -2.96 -23.64
N HIS A 201 2.14 -1.93 -23.72
CA HIS A 201 3.37 -1.96 -24.51
C HIS A 201 4.38 -3.06 -24.07
N LEU A 202 4.22 -3.61 -22.86
CA LEU A 202 5.06 -4.70 -22.37
C LEU A 202 4.72 -6.06 -22.99
N LEU A 203 3.60 -6.20 -23.72
CA LEU A 203 3.23 -7.44 -24.39
C LEU A 203 4.37 -7.98 -25.28
N ARG A 204 5.01 -7.08 -26.03
CA ARG A 204 6.13 -7.44 -26.94
C ARG A 204 7.37 -7.92 -26.20
N ARG A 205 7.49 -7.58 -24.92
CA ARG A 205 8.61 -7.97 -24.05
C ARG A 205 8.32 -9.25 -23.25
N MET A 206 7.08 -9.72 -23.30
CA MET A 206 6.66 -10.97 -22.66
C MET A 206 7.36 -12.15 -23.31
N GLU A 207 8.00 -13.00 -22.49
CA GLU A 207 8.66 -14.21 -22.99
C GLU A 207 7.68 -15.15 -23.71
N ALA A 208 8.15 -15.79 -24.78
CA ALA A 208 7.33 -16.70 -25.59
C ALA A 208 6.67 -17.82 -24.76
N ARG A 209 7.40 -18.34 -23.75
CA ARG A 209 6.87 -19.35 -22.82
C ARG A 209 5.68 -18.82 -22.02
N VAL A 210 5.82 -17.66 -21.42
CA VAL A 210 4.74 -17.03 -20.61
C VAL A 210 3.55 -16.72 -21.50
N ARG A 211 3.79 -16.24 -22.74
CA ARG A 211 2.75 -15.96 -23.72
C ARG A 211 1.98 -17.23 -24.11
N ALA A 212 2.65 -18.37 -24.26
CA ALA A 212 2.02 -19.66 -24.55
C ALA A 212 1.15 -20.17 -23.37
N GLU A 213 1.58 -19.90 -22.14
CA GLU A 213 0.86 -20.28 -20.92
C GLU A 213 -0.26 -19.29 -20.53
N TRP A 214 -0.32 -18.13 -21.20
CA TRP A 214 -1.30 -17.09 -20.88
C TRP A 214 -2.70 -17.55 -21.30
N PRO A 215 -3.67 -17.63 -20.40
CA PRO A 215 -5.01 -18.16 -20.68
C PRO A 215 -5.65 -17.48 -21.89
N PHE A 216 -6.28 -18.28 -22.76
CA PHE A 216 -6.87 -17.79 -24.01
C PHE A 216 -7.85 -16.63 -23.81
N GLY A 217 -8.75 -16.75 -22.84
CA GLY A 217 -9.72 -15.68 -22.53
C GLY A 217 -9.08 -14.35 -22.13
N TYR A 218 -7.91 -14.37 -21.46
CA TYR A 218 -7.19 -13.13 -21.14
C TYR A 218 -6.57 -12.50 -22.40
N ARG A 219 -6.13 -13.31 -23.37
CA ARG A 219 -5.60 -12.81 -24.63
C ARG A 219 -6.68 -12.17 -25.47
N VAL A 220 -7.87 -12.80 -25.53
CA VAL A 220 -9.05 -12.25 -26.19
C VAL A 220 -9.48 -10.93 -25.53
N TYR A 221 -9.60 -10.92 -24.21
CA TYR A 221 -9.93 -9.72 -23.45
C TYR A 221 -8.92 -8.59 -23.67
N HIS A 222 -7.61 -8.91 -23.64
CA HIS A 222 -6.58 -7.93 -23.94
C HIS A 222 -6.76 -7.29 -25.31
N LEU A 223 -6.97 -8.12 -26.35
CA LEU A 223 -7.12 -7.66 -27.72
C LEU A 223 -8.37 -6.79 -27.93
N LEU A 224 -9.47 -7.07 -27.23
CA LEU A 224 -10.67 -6.22 -27.26
C LEU A 224 -10.36 -4.79 -26.81
N HIS A 225 -9.45 -4.62 -25.84
CA HIS A 225 -9.09 -3.31 -25.27
C HIS A 225 -7.84 -2.70 -25.91
N HIS A 226 -7.02 -3.50 -26.59
CA HIS A 226 -5.75 -3.11 -27.21
C HIS A 226 -5.68 -3.64 -28.66
N PRO A 227 -6.51 -3.10 -29.57
CA PRO A 227 -6.60 -3.56 -30.96
C PRO A 227 -5.29 -3.37 -31.74
N GLU A 228 -4.41 -2.50 -31.29
CA GLU A 228 -3.07 -2.31 -31.85
C GLU A 228 -2.18 -3.56 -31.77
N ASP A 229 -2.49 -4.50 -30.89
CA ASP A 229 -1.76 -5.76 -30.71
C ASP A 229 -2.34 -6.92 -31.54
N GLU A 230 -3.24 -6.64 -32.50
CA GLU A 230 -3.87 -7.63 -33.37
C GLU A 230 -2.87 -8.57 -34.07
N ALA A 231 -1.72 -8.03 -34.49
CA ALA A 231 -0.69 -8.79 -35.17
C ALA A 231 -0.04 -9.89 -34.27
N GLU A 232 -0.12 -9.75 -32.97
CA GLU A 232 0.40 -10.70 -32.00
C GLU A 232 -0.58 -11.86 -31.70
N PHE A 233 -1.82 -11.76 -32.18
CA PHE A 233 -2.86 -12.76 -31.95
C PHE A 233 -3.06 -13.63 -33.20
N THR A 234 -2.84 -14.94 -33.06
CA THR A 234 -2.87 -15.88 -34.20
C THR A 234 -3.98 -16.94 -34.10
N GLU A 235 -4.70 -17.03 -32.99
CA GLU A 235 -5.62 -18.13 -32.69
C GLU A 235 -7.09 -17.75 -32.93
N TRP A 236 -7.36 -17.04 -34.05
CA TRP A 236 -8.69 -16.53 -34.39
C TRP A 236 -9.78 -17.62 -34.55
N ASP A 237 -9.36 -18.84 -34.89
CA ASP A 237 -10.23 -20.01 -35.05
C ASP A 237 -10.76 -20.52 -33.70
N ARG A 238 -10.07 -20.22 -32.62
CA ARG A 238 -10.47 -20.60 -31.25
C ARG A 238 -11.39 -19.60 -30.59
N VAL A 239 -11.61 -18.41 -31.18
CA VAL A 239 -12.49 -17.38 -30.60
C VAL A 239 -13.92 -17.87 -30.66
N GLU A 240 -14.56 -17.97 -29.49
CA GLU A 240 -15.95 -18.43 -29.35
C GLU A 240 -16.94 -17.39 -29.89
N GLU A 241 -18.18 -17.83 -30.16
CA GLU A 241 -19.20 -16.95 -30.77
C GLU A 241 -19.55 -15.75 -29.88
N GLU A 242 -19.53 -15.94 -28.56
CA GLU A 242 -19.78 -14.86 -27.58
C GLU A 242 -18.71 -13.77 -27.68
N ASP A 243 -17.44 -14.16 -27.70
CA ASP A 243 -16.32 -13.24 -27.88
C ASP A 243 -16.35 -12.54 -29.25
N ARG A 244 -16.79 -13.25 -30.33
CA ARG A 244 -16.96 -12.65 -31.67
C ARG A 244 -18.01 -11.57 -31.68
N LEU A 245 -19.08 -11.73 -30.89
CA LEU A 245 -20.09 -10.69 -30.71
C LEU A 245 -19.53 -9.45 -30.03
N ASP A 246 -18.62 -9.66 -29.06
CA ASP A 246 -17.93 -8.56 -28.41
C ASP A 246 -16.97 -7.84 -29.38
N PHE A 247 -16.20 -8.56 -30.20
CA PHE A 247 -15.41 -7.95 -31.27
C PHE A 247 -16.29 -7.18 -32.28
N ARG A 248 -17.45 -7.73 -32.65
CA ARG A 248 -18.36 -7.03 -33.54
C ARG A 248 -18.85 -5.69 -32.96
N ARG A 249 -19.08 -5.63 -31.67
CA ARG A 249 -19.55 -4.45 -30.94
C ARG A 249 -18.44 -3.43 -30.69
N GLU A 250 -17.29 -3.90 -30.20
CA GLU A 250 -16.25 -3.03 -29.68
C GLU A 250 -15.12 -2.78 -30.68
N GLN A 251 -14.83 -3.78 -31.54
CA GLN A 251 -13.74 -3.74 -32.53
C GLN A 251 -14.23 -4.20 -33.91
N PRO A 252 -15.15 -3.46 -34.57
CA PRO A 252 -15.77 -3.90 -35.82
C PRO A 252 -14.78 -4.13 -36.97
N GLY A 253 -13.66 -3.39 -36.98
CA GLY A 253 -12.59 -3.58 -37.96
C GLY A 253 -11.91 -4.96 -37.86
N ILE A 254 -11.60 -5.40 -36.63
CA ILE A 254 -11.06 -6.74 -36.36
C ILE A 254 -12.09 -7.81 -36.71
N TYR A 255 -13.35 -7.61 -36.29
CA TYR A 255 -14.42 -8.55 -36.60
C TYR A 255 -14.54 -8.81 -38.12
N VAL A 256 -14.54 -7.75 -38.93
CA VAL A 256 -14.66 -7.88 -40.40
C VAL A 256 -13.47 -8.65 -40.98
N ARG A 257 -12.24 -8.38 -40.55
CA ARG A 257 -11.02 -9.06 -41.06
C ARG A 257 -10.98 -10.56 -40.74
N HIS A 258 -11.40 -10.96 -39.56
CA HIS A 258 -11.19 -12.33 -39.08
C HIS A 258 -12.44 -13.21 -39.04
N PHE A 259 -13.65 -12.64 -38.99
CA PHE A 259 -14.87 -13.41 -38.78
C PHE A 259 -15.95 -13.19 -39.88
N ALA A 260 -16.07 -12.01 -40.44
CA ALA A 260 -17.18 -11.74 -41.38
C ALA A 260 -17.07 -12.51 -42.71
N GLN A 261 -15.84 -12.84 -43.15
CA GLN A 261 -15.63 -13.54 -44.43
C GLN A 261 -15.87 -15.06 -44.33
N LYS A 262 -15.90 -15.66 -43.14
CA LYS A 262 -16.15 -17.12 -43.00
C LYS A 262 -17.62 -17.53 -43.17
N ASN A 263 -18.56 -16.56 -43.15
CA ASN A 263 -19.97 -16.84 -43.29
C ASN A 263 -20.49 -16.80 -44.75
N THR A 264 -19.63 -16.53 -45.72
CA THR A 264 -20.04 -16.45 -47.15
C THR A 264 -19.72 -17.71 -47.97
N GLY A 265 -19.26 -18.78 -47.33
CA GLY A 265 -18.81 -20.03 -47.98
C GLY A 265 -19.70 -21.25 -47.66
N GLY A 266 -20.99 -21.08 -47.46
CA GLY A 266 -21.93 -22.16 -47.18
C GLY A 266 -23.21 -22.02 -48.00
N ASP A 267 -23.16 -22.32 -49.28
CA ASP A 267 -24.31 -22.71 -50.11
C ASP A 267 -23.89 -23.93 -50.99
#